data_0f486270552fdce66b8bc1ddea426f45
#
_entry.id   0f486270552fdce66b8bc1ddea426f45
#
_cell.length_a   1.000
_cell.length_b   1.000
_cell.length_c   1.000
_cell.angle_alpha   90.00
_cell.angle_beta   90.00
_cell.angle_gamma   90.00
#
_symmetry.space_group_name_H-M   'P 1'
#
loop_
_entity.id
_entity.type
_entity.pdbx_description
1 polymer ?
#
loop_
_entity_poly.entity_id
_entity_poly.type
_entity_poly.pdbx_seq_one_letter_code
_entity_poly.pdbx_strand_id
1 'polypeptide(L)'
;MKVSVITATWNSVATLRDTLESVLGQTYPYIEHIIIDGGSTDGTLELVREYEPRYQGRLRYISEPDKGIYDAMNKGIRMASGEVIGILNSDDFYTSPDIVETLAGELKSHGVDAVYGDIHYVDSKDLNKCVRYYSSADFRRWKMFFGFMPAHPSFYCRKAVYERLGAFSTSYKVAADFENLLRLIYVGRISTRYVPRDCVTMRTGGASTSGLASHRQILADHVRAYRENHVHSNALLDCLRYVFKTAEIVKYKLSHL
;
A
#
# COMPACT_ATOMS: atom_id res chain seq x y z
N MET A 1 -0.43 1.68 21.28
CA MET A 1 -0.59 0.78 20.12
C MET A 1 0.62 0.96 19.22
N LYS A 2 1.42 -0.08 19.03
CA LYS A 2 2.61 -0.01 18.18
C LYS A 2 2.24 -0.24 16.70
N VAL A 3 2.84 0.54 15.81
CA VAL A 3 2.63 0.45 14.36
C VAL A 3 3.91 -0.09 13.70
N SER A 4 3.81 -1.12 12.89
CA SER A 4 4.88 -1.61 12.04
C SER A 4 4.66 -1.10 10.63
N VAL A 5 5.55 -0.26 10.13
CA VAL A 5 5.62 0.15 8.73
C VAL A 5 6.57 -0.81 8.02
N ILE A 6 6.08 -1.46 6.98
CA ILE A 6 6.84 -2.46 6.20
C ILE A 6 7.17 -1.88 4.84
N THR A 7 8.44 -1.93 4.46
CA THR A 7 8.93 -1.57 3.12
C THR A 7 9.61 -2.75 2.47
N ALA A 8 9.04 -3.26 1.39
CA ALA A 8 9.70 -4.19 0.50
C ALA A 8 10.59 -3.40 -0.48
N THR A 9 11.83 -3.84 -0.66
CA THR A 9 12.79 -3.15 -1.53
C THR A 9 13.64 -4.13 -2.33
N TRP A 10 13.97 -3.75 -3.56
CA TRP A 10 14.91 -4.45 -4.43
C TRP A 10 15.46 -3.48 -5.46
N ASN A 11 16.78 -3.25 -5.42
CA ASN A 11 17.49 -2.31 -6.28
C ASN A 11 16.78 -0.92 -6.33
N SER A 12 16.61 -0.32 -5.15
CA SER A 12 15.81 0.91 -4.97
C SER A 12 16.65 2.06 -4.39
N VAL A 13 17.96 2.06 -4.53
CA VAL A 13 18.84 3.10 -3.95
C VAL A 13 18.46 4.51 -4.36
N ALA A 14 17.91 4.67 -5.57
CA ALA A 14 17.50 5.97 -6.11
C ALA A 14 16.26 6.59 -5.43
N THR A 15 15.39 5.77 -4.81
CA THR A 15 14.10 6.20 -4.27
C THR A 15 13.95 5.97 -2.78
N LEU A 16 14.57 4.94 -2.24
CA LEU A 16 14.39 4.49 -0.86
C LEU A 16 14.73 5.57 0.18
N ARG A 17 15.61 6.53 -0.14
CA ARG A 17 15.96 7.62 0.78
C ARG A 17 14.72 8.41 1.20
N ASP A 18 13.85 8.77 0.28
CA ASP A 18 12.63 9.53 0.59
C ASP A 18 11.65 8.73 1.45
N THR A 19 11.55 7.42 1.21
CA THR A 19 10.76 6.51 2.04
C THR A 19 11.30 6.48 3.48
N LEU A 20 12.63 6.28 3.64
CA LEU A 20 13.29 6.25 4.95
C LEU A 20 13.10 7.57 5.70
N GLU A 21 13.35 8.71 5.05
CA GLU A 21 13.17 10.03 5.67
C GLU A 21 11.71 10.26 6.09
N SER A 22 10.74 9.88 5.25
CA SER A 22 9.33 10.09 5.53
C SER A 22 8.82 9.28 6.73
N VAL A 23 9.34 8.06 6.92
CA VAL A 23 9.00 7.23 8.10
C VAL A 23 9.74 7.72 9.35
N LEU A 24 11.02 8.07 9.21
CA LEU A 24 11.83 8.59 10.30
C LEU A 24 11.25 9.89 10.87
N GLY A 25 10.72 10.75 9.99
CA GLY A 25 10.13 12.05 10.32
C GLY A 25 8.71 11.99 10.92
N GLN A 26 8.11 10.81 11.08
CA GLN A 26 6.77 10.72 11.66
C GLN A 26 6.76 11.09 13.15
N THR A 27 5.74 11.87 13.56
CA THR A 27 5.55 12.35 14.94
C THR A 27 5.11 11.24 15.90
N TYR A 28 4.50 10.17 15.38
CA TYR A 28 4.01 9.07 16.20
C TYR A 28 5.17 8.30 16.85
N PRO A 29 5.27 8.23 18.19
CA PRO A 29 6.48 7.70 18.86
C PRO A 29 6.58 6.17 18.84
N TYR A 30 5.48 5.46 18.60
CA TYR A 30 5.42 3.99 18.68
C TYR A 30 5.46 3.35 17.29
N ILE A 31 6.42 3.75 16.45
CA ILE A 31 6.67 3.17 15.13
C ILE A 31 7.89 2.25 15.18
N GLU A 32 7.82 1.09 14.54
CA GLU A 32 8.97 0.38 13.99
C GLU A 32 8.91 0.38 12.47
N HIS A 33 10.05 0.54 11.81
CA HIS A 33 10.20 0.42 10.37
C HIS A 33 10.91 -0.89 10.05
N ILE A 34 10.31 -1.71 9.18
CA ILE A 34 10.83 -3.03 8.80
C ILE A 34 11.13 -3.00 7.30
N ILE A 35 12.41 -3.10 6.96
CA ILE A 35 12.85 -3.17 5.55
C ILE A 35 13.11 -4.62 5.20
N ILE A 36 12.48 -5.08 4.13
CA ILE A 36 12.72 -6.39 3.55
C ILE A 36 13.37 -6.19 2.18
N ASP A 37 14.67 -6.44 2.14
CA ASP A 37 15.47 -6.31 0.93
C ASP A 37 15.60 -7.65 0.22
N GLY A 38 15.24 -7.69 -1.06
CA GLY A 38 15.24 -8.87 -1.93
C GLY A 38 16.63 -9.30 -2.44
N GLY A 39 17.70 -8.89 -1.76
CA GLY A 39 19.08 -9.13 -2.17
C GLY A 39 19.57 -8.11 -3.21
N SER A 40 19.42 -6.82 -2.91
CA SER A 40 19.85 -5.71 -3.77
C SER A 40 21.36 -5.68 -3.98
N THR A 41 21.78 -5.17 -5.14
CA THR A 41 23.19 -5.06 -5.56
C THR A 41 23.58 -3.65 -6.00
N ASP A 42 22.69 -2.67 -5.85
CA ASP A 42 22.83 -1.29 -6.34
C ASP A 42 23.23 -0.26 -5.27
N GLY A 43 23.51 -0.71 -4.02
CA GLY A 43 23.76 0.17 -2.88
C GLY A 43 22.54 0.40 -1.98
N THR A 44 21.42 -0.24 -2.25
CA THR A 44 20.19 -0.14 -1.42
C THR A 44 20.46 -0.55 0.03
N LEU A 45 21.17 -1.67 0.26
CA LEU A 45 21.45 -2.17 1.60
C LEU A 45 22.42 -1.27 2.37
N GLU A 46 23.39 -0.71 1.69
CA GLU A 46 24.33 0.29 2.25
C GLU A 46 23.57 1.52 2.72
N LEU A 47 22.60 2.00 1.95
CA LEU A 47 21.71 3.10 2.33
C LEU A 47 20.88 2.75 3.59
N VAL A 48 20.33 1.55 3.69
CA VAL A 48 19.61 1.11 4.89
C VAL A 48 20.50 1.14 6.13
N ARG A 49 21.74 0.66 6.01
CA ARG A 49 22.73 0.67 7.11
C ARG A 49 23.13 2.09 7.52
N GLU A 50 23.26 3.02 6.56
CA GLU A 50 23.50 4.46 6.84
C GLU A 50 22.42 5.06 7.73
N TYR A 51 21.16 4.64 7.52
CA TYR A 51 20.01 5.15 8.27
C TYR A 51 19.78 4.50 9.64
N GLU A 52 20.27 3.28 9.86
CA GLU A 52 20.02 2.51 11.07
C GLU A 52 20.30 3.30 12.38
N PRO A 53 21.45 4.00 12.55
CA PRO A 53 21.72 4.78 13.76
C PRO A 53 20.72 5.92 13.98
N ARG A 54 20.22 6.54 12.90
CA ARG A 54 19.25 7.65 12.96
C ARG A 54 17.89 7.20 13.51
N TYR A 55 17.54 5.94 13.30
CA TYR A 55 16.28 5.36 13.79
C TYR A 55 16.30 4.98 15.27
N GLN A 56 17.44 5.01 15.95
CA GLN A 56 17.57 4.74 17.39
C GLN A 56 16.92 3.39 17.81
N GLY A 57 17.17 2.34 17.06
CA GLY A 57 16.64 1.00 17.30
C GLY A 57 15.21 0.73 16.79
N ARG A 58 14.57 1.71 16.14
CA ARG A 58 13.24 1.54 15.53
C ARG A 58 13.27 0.96 14.11
N LEU A 59 14.46 0.85 13.48
CA LEU A 59 14.67 0.21 12.17
C LEU A 59 15.09 -1.24 12.37
N ARG A 60 14.44 -2.13 11.66
CA ARG A 60 14.82 -3.53 11.53
C ARG A 60 14.86 -3.90 10.06
N TYR A 61 15.81 -4.70 9.64
CA TYR A 61 15.90 -5.13 8.25
C TYR A 61 16.45 -6.53 8.11
N ILE A 62 16.10 -7.18 6.99
CA ILE A 62 16.76 -8.39 6.49
C ILE A 62 17.02 -8.19 5.00
N SER A 63 18.11 -8.81 4.52
CA SER A 63 18.46 -8.84 3.10
C SER A 63 18.68 -10.28 2.69
N GLU A 64 17.77 -10.81 1.89
CA GLU A 64 17.81 -12.17 1.36
C GLU A 64 16.93 -12.27 0.10
N PRO A 65 17.21 -13.18 -0.83
CA PRO A 65 16.36 -13.39 -1.99
C PRO A 65 14.90 -13.66 -1.60
N ASP A 66 13.97 -13.09 -2.35
CA ASP A 66 12.55 -13.31 -2.22
C ASP A 66 11.92 -13.83 -3.52
N LYS A 67 10.65 -14.23 -3.44
CA LYS A 67 9.84 -14.69 -4.56
C LYS A 67 8.95 -13.56 -5.13
N GLY A 68 9.39 -12.30 -4.98
CA GLY A 68 8.70 -11.10 -5.40
C GLY A 68 8.16 -10.29 -4.23
N ILE A 69 7.65 -9.10 -4.53
CA ILE A 69 7.25 -8.08 -3.58
C ILE A 69 6.29 -8.59 -2.48
N TYR A 70 5.36 -9.47 -2.83
CA TYR A 70 4.38 -10.00 -1.88
C TYR A 70 4.98 -11.00 -0.88
N ASP A 71 6.03 -11.73 -1.29
CA ASP A 71 6.81 -12.56 -0.36
C ASP A 71 7.60 -11.68 0.62
N ALA A 72 8.22 -10.61 0.12
CA ALA A 72 8.87 -9.61 0.96
C ALA A 72 7.89 -8.96 1.96
N MET A 73 6.71 -8.51 1.52
CA MET A 73 5.66 -7.99 2.40
C MET A 73 5.25 -9.01 3.47
N ASN A 74 5.11 -10.28 3.11
CA ASN A 74 4.76 -11.35 4.05
C ASN A 74 5.88 -11.61 5.08
N LYS A 75 7.15 -11.54 4.67
CA LYS A 75 8.29 -11.60 5.60
C LYS A 75 8.21 -10.45 6.61
N GLY A 76 7.92 -9.23 6.12
CA GLY A 76 7.73 -8.06 6.97
C GLY A 76 6.58 -8.22 7.96
N ILE A 77 5.41 -8.74 7.53
CA ILE A 77 4.26 -9.01 8.42
C ILE A 77 4.63 -10.02 9.52
N ARG A 78 5.39 -11.08 9.18
CA ARG A 78 5.87 -12.06 10.18
C ARG A 78 6.83 -11.43 11.18
N MET A 79 7.72 -10.55 10.73
CA MET A 79 8.70 -9.84 11.59
C MET A 79 8.07 -8.75 12.46
N ALA A 80 6.92 -8.24 12.07
CA ALA A 80 6.25 -7.13 12.74
C ALA A 80 5.91 -7.48 14.19
N SER A 81 6.28 -6.60 15.10
CA SER A 81 5.92 -6.66 16.51
C SER A 81 4.80 -5.69 16.90
N GLY A 82 4.40 -4.82 15.98
CA GLY A 82 3.31 -3.88 16.15
C GLY A 82 1.93 -4.55 16.06
N GLU A 83 0.97 -3.92 16.73
CA GLU A 83 -0.45 -4.32 16.68
C GLU A 83 -1.12 -3.96 15.34
N VAL A 84 -0.53 -3.00 14.62
CA VAL A 84 -1.02 -2.47 13.36
C VAL A 84 0.07 -2.54 12.30
N ILE A 85 -0.31 -2.94 11.10
CA ILE A 85 0.55 -3.05 9.93
C ILE A 85 0.15 -1.97 8.92
N GLY A 86 1.13 -1.19 8.48
CA GLY A 86 1.08 -0.37 7.27
C GLY A 86 2.15 -0.82 6.28
N ILE A 87 1.86 -0.72 4.99
CA ILE A 87 2.83 -1.06 3.93
C ILE A 87 3.12 0.20 3.13
N LEU A 88 4.38 0.56 3.03
CA LEU A 88 4.88 1.70 2.25
C LEU A 88 6.01 1.21 1.34
N ASN A 89 5.80 1.25 0.03
CA ASN A 89 6.81 0.76 -0.92
C ASN A 89 8.07 1.64 -0.93
N SER A 90 9.16 1.10 -1.46
CA SER A 90 10.48 1.74 -1.47
C SER A 90 10.63 2.95 -2.42
N ASP A 91 9.58 3.25 -3.18
CA ASP A 91 9.46 4.41 -4.07
C ASP A 91 8.37 5.41 -3.62
N ASP A 92 7.64 5.09 -2.54
CA ASP A 92 6.57 5.90 -1.98
C ASP A 92 7.00 6.60 -0.68
N PHE A 93 6.31 7.68 -0.29
CA PHE A 93 6.59 8.39 0.95
C PHE A 93 5.34 9.08 1.51
N TYR A 94 5.31 9.30 2.82
CA TYR A 94 4.19 10.00 3.48
C TYR A 94 4.14 11.48 3.09
N THR A 95 2.94 12.01 2.96
CA THR A 95 2.68 13.41 2.58
C THR A 95 2.99 14.40 3.70
N SER A 96 2.93 13.96 4.96
CA SER A 96 3.19 14.81 6.13
C SER A 96 3.67 13.99 7.34
N PRO A 97 4.26 14.66 8.35
CA PRO A 97 4.83 13.98 9.53
C PRO A 97 3.80 13.35 10.47
N ASP A 98 2.53 13.69 10.36
CA ASP A 98 1.45 13.28 11.25
C ASP A 98 0.57 12.14 10.70
N ILE A 99 0.94 11.53 9.57
CA ILE A 99 0.10 10.51 8.91
C ILE A 99 -0.09 9.28 9.78
N VAL A 100 0.99 8.72 10.32
CA VAL A 100 0.89 7.51 11.14
C VAL A 100 0.14 7.79 12.45
N GLU A 101 0.34 8.97 13.04
CA GLU A 101 -0.40 9.40 14.23
C GLU A 101 -1.91 9.51 13.94
N THR A 102 -2.27 10.14 12.84
CA THR A 102 -3.66 10.29 12.40
C THR A 102 -4.31 8.93 12.17
N LEU A 103 -3.69 8.04 11.38
CA LEU A 103 -4.26 6.74 11.06
C LEU A 103 -4.35 5.83 12.31
N ALA A 104 -3.33 5.82 13.17
CA ALA A 104 -3.34 5.07 14.41
C ALA A 104 -4.38 5.61 15.40
N GLY A 105 -4.54 6.93 15.48
CA GLY A 105 -5.54 7.61 16.29
C GLY A 105 -6.96 7.23 15.88
N GLU A 106 -7.28 7.31 14.57
CA GLU A 106 -8.57 6.93 14.00
C GLU A 106 -8.91 5.45 14.21
N LEU A 107 -7.91 4.57 14.01
CA LEU A 107 -8.08 3.14 14.23
C LEU A 107 -8.37 2.82 15.72
N LYS A 108 -7.69 3.50 16.63
CA LYS A 108 -7.85 3.31 18.08
C LYS A 108 -9.19 3.87 18.56
N SER A 109 -9.53 5.11 18.21
CA SER A 109 -10.71 5.82 18.73
C SER A 109 -12.01 5.19 18.26
N HIS A 110 -12.04 4.61 17.07
CA HIS A 110 -13.24 3.96 16.51
C HIS A 110 -13.27 2.45 16.70
N GLY A 111 -12.22 1.84 17.24
CA GLY A 111 -12.16 0.40 17.50
C GLY A 111 -12.28 -0.48 16.26
N VAL A 112 -11.98 0.06 15.06
CA VAL A 112 -12.09 -0.66 13.79
C VAL A 112 -10.90 -1.57 13.53
N ASP A 113 -11.05 -2.51 12.60
CA ASP A 113 -9.99 -3.43 12.18
C ASP A 113 -8.97 -2.77 11.25
N ALA A 114 -9.41 -1.83 10.41
CA ALA A 114 -8.54 -1.12 9.49
C ALA A 114 -9.01 0.30 9.20
N VAL A 115 -8.06 1.16 8.83
CA VAL A 115 -8.30 2.51 8.32
C VAL A 115 -7.59 2.70 6.99
N TYR A 116 -8.07 3.64 6.18
CA TYR A 116 -7.45 4.02 4.91
C TYR A 116 -7.78 5.47 4.57
N GLY A 117 -6.89 6.11 3.82
CA GLY A 117 -7.07 7.48 3.34
C GLY A 117 -6.93 7.57 1.82
N ASP A 118 -6.63 8.77 1.37
CA ASP A 118 -6.35 9.09 -0.02
C ASP A 118 -4.85 8.99 -0.32
N ILE A 119 -4.50 9.02 -1.59
CA ILE A 119 -3.12 9.11 -2.08
C ILE A 119 -3.06 10.00 -3.31
N HIS A 120 -1.89 10.50 -3.64
CA HIS A 120 -1.67 11.14 -4.92
C HIS A 120 -0.43 10.60 -5.64
N TYR A 121 -0.42 10.75 -6.96
CA TYR A 121 0.68 10.34 -7.83
C TYR A 121 1.44 11.56 -8.31
N VAL A 122 2.76 11.49 -8.26
CA VAL A 122 3.65 12.51 -8.80
C VAL A 122 4.45 11.99 -9.98
N ASP A 123 4.92 12.91 -10.81
CA ASP A 123 5.86 12.60 -11.87
C ASP A 123 7.17 12.09 -11.25
N SER A 124 7.68 10.95 -11.71
CA SER A 124 8.92 10.37 -11.17
C SER A 124 10.17 11.24 -11.35
N LYS A 125 10.12 12.23 -12.27
CA LYS A 125 11.21 13.18 -12.55
C LYS A 125 11.00 14.53 -11.85
N ASP A 126 9.77 14.85 -11.46
CA ASP A 126 9.42 16.10 -10.78
C ASP A 126 8.38 15.80 -9.69
N LEU A 127 8.87 15.60 -8.46
CA LEU A 127 8.04 15.25 -7.31
C LEU A 127 7.06 16.35 -6.90
N ASN A 128 7.23 17.59 -7.38
CA ASN A 128 6.29 18.68 -7.13
C ASN A 128 5.10 18.68 -8.09
N LYS A 129 5.17 17.86 -9.15
CA LYS A 129 4.12 17.77 -10.16
C LYS A 129 3.17 16.62 -9.85
N CYS A 130 2.05 16.94 -9.21
CA CYS A 130 0.96 16.00 -9.05
C CYS A 130 0.32 15.69 -10.41
N VAL A 131 0.26 14.41 -10.78
CA VAL A 131 -0.32 13.93 -12.04
C VAL A 131 -1.69 13.30 -11.85
N ARG A 132 -2.00 12.85 -10.63
CA ARG A 132 -3.28 12.23 -10.30
C ARG A 132 -3.52 12.21 -8.79
N TYR A 133 -4.74 12.51 -8.39
CA TYR A 133 -5.23 12.27 -7.04
C TYR A 133 -6.15 11.04 -7.03
N TYR A 134 -6.01 10.15 -6.04
CA TYR A 134 -6.87 9.00 -5.85
C TYR A 134 -7.56 9.10 -4.50
N SER A 135 -8.85 9.45 -4.54
CA SER A 135 -9.66 9.50 -3.32
C SER A 135 -10.34 8.16 -3.05
N SER A 136 -10.28 7.74 -1.79
CA SER A 136 -10.99 6.59 -1.27
C SER A 136 -12.33 6.98 -0.58
N ALA A 137 -12.72 8.25 -0.62
CA ALA A 137 -13.91 8.77 0.08
C ALA A 137 -15.22 8.06 -0.32
N ASP A 138 -15.35 7.77 -1.61
CA ASP A 138 -16.52 7.11 -2.17
C ASP A 138 -16.44 5.58 -2.12
N PHE A 139 -15.36 5.02 -1.54
CA PHE A 139 -15.27 3.58 -1.40
C PHE A 139 -16.36 3.04 -0.49
N ARG A 140 -16.98 1.94 -0.93
CA ARG A 140 -17.93 1.13 -0.17
C ARG A 140 -17.62 -0.32 -0.46
N ARG A 141 -17.72 -1.20 0.54
CA ARG A 141 -17.39 -2.62 0.42
C ARG A 141 -17.97 -3.30 -0.83
N TRP A 142 -19.21 -3.01 -1.19
CA TRP A 142 -19.85 -3.59 -2.38
C TRP A 142 -19.19 -3.17 -3.70
N LYS A 143 -18.48 -2.04 -3.73
CA LYS A 143 -17.76 -1.59 -4.93
C LYS A 143 -16.56 -2.50 -5.29
N MET A 144 -16.09 -3.32 -4.37
CA MET A 144 -15.08 -4.34 -4.67
C MET A 144 -15.56 -5.36 -5.69
N PHE A 145 -16.87 -5.60 -5.75
CA PHE A 145 -17.49 -6.41 -6.79
C PHE A 145 -17.24 -5.88 -8.21
N PHE A 146 -16.92 -4.60 -8.34
CA PHE A 146 -16.60 -3.92 -9.60
C PHE A 146 -15.11 -3.56 -9.70
N GLY A 147 -14.24 -4.21 -8.94
CA GLY A 147 -12.79 -4.00 -8.99
C GLY A 147 -12.28 -2.72 -8.32
N PHE A 148 -13.11 -2.04 -7.53
CA PHE A 148 -12.65 -0.91 -6.72
C PHE A 148 -12.09 -1.40 -5.39
N MET A 149 -11.06 -0.73 -4.90
CA MET A 149 -10.47 -0.96 -3.58
C MET A 149 -10.01 0.36 -2.97
N PRO A 150 -9.84 0.45 -1.64
CA PRO A 150 -9.14 1.58 -1.04
C PRO A 150 -7.71 1.68 -1.55
N ALA A 151 -7.12 2.86 -1.44
CA ALA A 151 -5.72 3.05 -1.78
C ALA A 151 -4.83 2.18 -0.87
N HIS A 152 -4.24 1.12 -1.42
CA HIS A 152 -3.47 0.13 -0.65
C HIS A 152 -2.33 0.75 0.18
N PRO A 153 -1.53 1.73 -0.30
CA PRO A 153 -0.44 2.31 0.50
C PRO A 153 -0.92 3.10 1.73
N SER A 154 -2.19 3.52 1.74
CA SER A 154 -2.82 4.19 2.89
C SER A 154 -3.58 3.23 3.82
N PHE A 155 -3.59 1.92 3.53
CA PHE A 155 -4.35 0.93 4.27
C PHE A 155 -3.57 0.42 5.48
N TYR A 156 -4.04 0.77 6.68
CA TYR A 156 -3.48 0.35 7.96
C TYR A 156 -4.44 -0.63 8.63
N CYS A 157 -3.95 -1.82 8.94
CA CYS A 157 -4.79 -2.92 9.41
C CYS A 157 -4.20 -3.57 10.68
N ARG A 158 -5.07 -4.00 11.60
CA ARG A 158 -4.62 -4.78 12.76
C ARG A 158 -3.91 -6.06 12.32
N LYS A 159 -2.76 -6.36 12.92
CA LYS A 159 -1.98 -7.57 12.64
C LYS A 159 -2.82 -8.83 12.81
N ALA A 160 -3.67 -8.89 13.84
CA ALA A 160 -4.59 -10.00 14.12
C ALA A 160 -5.54 -10.32 12.93
N VAL A 161 -5.83 -9.35 12.06
CA VAL A 161 -6.62 -9.58 10.84
C VAL A 161 -5.84 -10.43 9.85
N TYR A 162 -4.56 -10.12 9.62
CA TYR A 162 -3.67 -10.92 8.76
C TYR A 162 -3.45 -12.32 9.33
N GLU A 163 -3.34 -12.45 10.65
CA GLU A 163 -3.21 -13.75 11.32
C GLU A 163 -4.47 -14.61 11.15
N ARG A 164 -5.65 -14.00 11.21
CA ARG A 164 -6.94 -14.70 11.07
C ARG A 164 -7.30 -15.00 9.63
N LEU A 165 -7.10 -14.05 8.72
CA LEU A 165 -7.62 -14.12 7.35
C LEU A 165 -6.52 -14.37 6.31
N GLY A 166 -5.25 -14.42 6.72
CA GLY A 166 -4.10 -14.62 5.85
C GLY A 166 -3.49 -13.33 5.31
N ALA A 167 -2.19 -13.36 5.05
CA ALA A 167 -1.41 -12.28 4.44
C ALA A 167 -1.53 -12.32 2.91
N PHE A 168 -0.58 -11.76 2.15
CA PHE A 168 -0.65 -11.70 0.70
C PHE A 168 -0.44 -13.06 0.05
N SER A 169 -1.20 -13.37 -0.99
CA SER A 169 -0.94 -14.54 -1.84
C SER A 169 0.26 -14.28 -2.76
N THR A 170 1.28 -15.13 -2.67
CA THR A 170 2.49 -15.02 -3.51
C THR A 170 2.31 -15.59 -4.92
N SER A 171 1.14 -16.15 -5.21
CA SER A 171 0.82 -16.71 -6.52
C SER A 171 0.33 -15.69 -7.54
N TYR A 172 0.03 -14.47 -7.12
CA TYR A 172 -0.35 -13.34 -7.98
C TYR A 172 0.89 -12.57 -8.42
N LYS A 173 0.90 -12.12 -9.68
CA LYS A 173 2.03 -11.36 -10.23
C LYS A 173 1.93 -9.87 -9.91
N VAL A 174 0.74 -9.29 -9.96
CA VAL A 174 0.53 -7.84 -9.87
C VAL A 174 -0.54 -7.45 -8.86
N ALA A 175 -1.68 -8.14 -8.81
CA ALA A 175 -2.86 -7.70 -8.05
C ALA A 175 -3.14 -8.53 -6.78
N ALA A 176 -2.08 -8.98 -6.06
CA ALA A 176 -2.29 -9.61 -4.76
C ALA A 176 -2.77 -8.62 -3.68
N ASP A 177 -2.53 -7.33 -3.85
CA ASP A 177 -3.11 -6.26 -3.04
C ASP A 177 -4.64 -6.24 -3.16
N PHE A 178 -5.16 -6.30 -4.39
CA PHE A 178 -6.60 -6.41 -4.61
C PHE A 178 -7.18 -7.70 -4.01
N GLU A 179 -6.54 -8.85 -4.25
CA GLU A 179 -6.96 -10.14 -3.67
C GLU A 179 -7.01 -10.07 -2.14
N ASN A 180 -5.95 -9.54 -1.53
CA ASN A 180 -5.86 -9.40 -0.10
C ASN A 180 -6.99 -8.51 0.46
N LEU A 181 -7.17 -7.32 -0.09
CA LEU A 181 -8.24 -6.41 0.34
C LEU A 181 -9.64 -7.00 0.08
N LEU A 182 -9.85 -7.72 -1.04
CA LEU A 182 -11.10 -8.43 -1.32
C LEU A 182 -11.39 -9.48 -0.22
N ARG A 183 -10.41 -10.27 0.12
CA ARG A 183 -10.51 -11.30 1.15
C ARG A 183 -10.74 -10.68 2.54
N LEU A 184 -10.01 -9.63 2.90
CA LEU A 184 -10.16 -8.98 4.20
C LEU A 184 -11.50 -8.23 4.30
N ILE A 185 -11.78 -7.32 3.35
CA ILE A 185 -12.90 -6.37 3.46
C ILE A 185 -14.22 -6.97 2.99
N TYR A 186 -14.23 -7.62 1.81
CA TYR A 186 -15.47 -8.10 1.21
C TYR A 186 -15.91 -9.43 1.81
N VAL A 187 -15.02 -10.41 1.85
CA VAL A 187 -15.30 -11.77 2.34
C VAL A 187 -15.25 -11.82 3.86
N GLY A 188 -14.15 -11.38 4.44
CA GLY A 188 -13.90 -11.40 5.89
C GLY A 188 -14.67 -10.34 6.67
N ARG A 189 -15.29 -9.39 5.97
CA ARG A 189 -16.17 -8.35 6.54
C ARG A 189 -15.57 -7.59 7.71
N ILE A 190 -14.24 -7.34 7.65
CA ILE A 190 -13.59 -6.52 8.65
C ILE A 190 -14.21 -5.13 8.70
N SER A 191 -14.20 -4.51 9.89
CA SER A 191 -14.62 -3.13 10.07
C SER A 191 -13.55 -2.18 9.52
N THR A 192 -13.98 -1.25 8.66
CA THR A 192 -13.06 -0.29 8.03
C THR A 192 -13.57 1.13 8.15
N ARG A 193 -12.64 2.10 8.23
CA ARG A 193 -12.97 3.51 8.27
C ARG A 193 -12.13 4.30 7.29
N TYR A 194 -12.78 5.17 6.54
CA TYR A 194 -12.13 6.18 5.72
C TYR A 194 -11.69 7.37 6.58
N VAL A 195 -10.45 7.80 6.39
CA VAL A 195 -9.86 8.99 6.99
C VAL A 195 -9.66 10.00 5.86
N PRO A 196 -10.30 11.21 5.94
CA PRO A 196 -10.21 12.20 4.87
C PRO A 196 -8.83 12.89 4.89
N ARG A 197 -7.81 12.15 4.57
CA ARG A 197 -6.40 12.57 4.57
C ARG A 197 -5.69 12.02 3.35
N ASP A 198 -4.93 12.86 2.67
CA ASP A 198 -3.94 12.45 1.68
C ASP A 198 -2.73 11.89 2.43
N CYS A 199 -2.51 10.59 2.33
CA CYS A 199 -1.57 9.89 3.19
C CYS A 199 -0.22 9.64 2.53
N VAL A 200 -0.22 9.32 1.23
CA VAL A 200 0.98 8.82 0.55
C VAL A 200 1.14 9.48 -0.81
N THR A 201 2.34 9.94 -1.06
CA THR A 201 2.82 10.33 -2.39
C THR A 201 3.41 9.11 -3.08
N MET A 202 2.84 8.75 -4.22
CA MET A 202 3.31 7.65 -5.06
C MET A 202 4.01 8.19 -6.31
N ARG A 203 5.14 7.60 -6.69
CA ARG A 203 5.78 7.90 -7.97
C ARG A 203 5.09 7.16 -9.12
N THR A 204 4.97 7.82 -10.28
CA THR A 204 4.55 7.15 -11.51
C THR A 204 5.67 6.25 -12.05
N GLY A 205 5.30 5.16 -12.75
CA GLY A 205 6.27 4.27 -13.40
C GLY A 205 6.45 2.90 -12.74
N GLY A 206 5.75 2.63 -11.65
CA GLY A 206 5.75 1.32 -10.98
C GLY A 206 5.14 0.18 -11.82
N ALA A 207 5.28 -1.06 -11.37
CA ALA A 207 4.86 -2.28 -12.07
C ALA A 207 3.38 -2.32 -12.48
N SER A 208 2.50 -1.64 -11.74
CA SER A 208 1.06 -1.56 -12.03
C SER A 208 0.68 -0.52 -13.12
N THR A 209 1.62 0.35 -13.53
CA THR A 209 1.36 1.45 -14.47
C THR A 209 1.98 1.25 -15.85
N SER A 210 2.66 0.13 -16.10
CA SER A 210 3.52 -0.11 -17.28
C SER A 210 2.78 -0.63 -18.52
N GLY A 211 1.63 -0.04 -18.89
CA GLY A 211 1.02 -0.22 -20.22
C GLY A 211 -0.06 -1.31 -20.33
N LEU A 212 -0.49 -1.64 -21.57
CA LEU A 212 -1.62 -2.54 -21.86
C LEU A 212 -1.45 -3.97 -21.33
N ALA A 213 -0.22 -4.48 -21.29
CA ALA A 213 0.07 -5.82 -20.78
C ALA A 213 -0.21 -5.91 -19.28
N SER A 214 0.15 -4.86 -18.53
CA SER A 214 -0.14 -4.76 -17.09
C SER A 214 -1.65 -4.72 -16.82
N HIS A 215 -2.42 -3.95 -17.61
CA HIS A 215 -3.87 -3.90 -17.45
C HIS A 215 -4.55 -5.25 -17.71
N ARG A 216 -4.08 -6.03 -18.72
CA ARG A 216 -4.58 -7.39 -18.97
C ARG A 216 -4.25 -8.32 -17.81
N GLN A 217 -3.03 -8.25 -17.26
CA GLN A 217 -2.63 -9.07 -16.12
C GLN A 217 -3.46 -8.72 -14.88
N ILE A 218 -3.66 -7.43 -14.59
CA ILE A 218 -4.51 -6.97 -13.47
C ILE A 218 -5.94 -7.51 -13.62
N LEU A 219 -6.53 -7.44 -14.81
CA LEU A 219 -7.88 -7.99 -15.04
C LEU A 219 -7.93 -9.50 -14.82
N ALA A 220 -6.93 -10.23 -15.32
CA ALA A 220 -6.84 -11.68 -15.12
C ALA A 220 -6.69 -12.04 -13.64
N ASP A 221 -5.85 -11.31 -12.92
CA ASP A 221 -5.64 -11.47 -11.48
C ASP A 221 -6.93 -11.16 -10.68
N HIS A 222 -7.68 -10.11 -11.05
CA HIS A 222 -8.96 -9.80 -10.42
C HIS A 222 -10.01 -10.89 -10.63
N VAL A 223 -10.17 -11.38 -11.86
CA VAL A 223 -11.11 -12.47 -12.17
C VAL A 223 -10.73 -13.74 -11.39
N ARG A 224 -9.43 -14.00 -11.30
CA ARG A 224 -8.91 -15.10 -10.48
C ARG A 224 -9.22 -14.90 -8.99
N ALA A 225 -9.00 -13.68 -8.45
CA ALA A 225 -9.29 -13.35 -7.07
C ALA A 225 -10.77 -13.53 -6.73
N TYR A 226 -11.68 -13.11 -7.60
CA TYR A 226 -13.11 -13.36 -7.42
C TYR A 226 -13.43 -14.85 -7.32
N ARG A 227 -12.88 -15.66 -8.24
CA ARG A 227 -13.11 -17.10 -8.26
C ARG A 227 -12.57 -17.77 -7.00
N GLU A 228 -11.33 -17.48 -6.61
CA GLU A 228 -10.68 -18.08 -5.44
C GLU A 228 -11.34 -17.70 -4.12
N ASN A 229 -11.93 -16.50 -4.07
CA ASN A 229 -12.66 -16.01 -2.90
C ASN A 229 -14.18 -16.22 -2.98
N HIS A 230 -14.67 -17.04 -3.93
CA HIS A 230 -16.11 -17.34 -4.12
C HIS A 230 -16.99 -16.08 -4.28
N VAL A 231 -16.46 -15.04 -4.91
CA VAL A 231 -17.20 -13.81 -5.21
C VAL A 231 -17.76 -13.88 -6.62
N HIS A 232 -19.08 -13.75 -6.77
CA HIS A 232 -19.78 -13.83 -8.06
C HIS A 232 -19.63 -12.54 -8.89
N SER A 233 -18.40 -12.20 -9.27
CA SER A 233 -18.09 -11.12 -10.21
C SER A 233 -17.36 -11.66 -11.45
N ASN A 234 -17.19 -10.81 -12.46
CA ASN A 234 -16.56 -11.20 -13.73
C ASN A 234 -15.83 -10.02 -14.38
N ALA A 235 -15.11 -10.30 -15.47
CA ALA A 235 -14.32 -9.32 -16.21
C ALA A 235 -15.13 -8.11 -16.71
N LEU A 236 -16.40 -8.30 -17.12
CA LEU A 236 -17.24 -7.21 -17.62
C LEU A 236 -17.57 -6.22 -16.49
N LEU A 237 -17.98 -6.74 -15.32
CA LEU A 237 -18.27 -5.93 -14.16
C LEU A 237 -17.00 -5.22 -13.65
N ASP A 238 -15.86 -5.92 -13.61
CA ASP A 238 -14.59 -5.33 -13.22
C ASP A 238 -14.15 -4.20 -14.17
N CYS A 239 -14.42 -4.31 -15.47
CA CYS A 239 -14.11 -3.27 -16.45
C CYS A 239 -14.88 -1.96 -16.23
N LEU A 240 -16.02 -1.97 -15.52
CA LEU A 240 -16.77 -0.74 -15.22
C LEU A 240 -15.94 0.27 -14.42
N ARG A 241 -14.97 -0.19 -13.62
CA ARG A 241 -14.04 0.70 -12.90
C ARG A 241 -13.28 1.65 -13.82
N TYR A 242 -12.97 1.23 -15.06
CA TYR A 242 -12.22 2.08 -16.00
C TYR A 242 -13.05 3.28 -16.47
N VAL A 243 -14.37 3.13 -16.60
CA VAL A 243 -15.29 4.22 -16.93
C VAL A 243 -15.26 5.26 -15.81
N PHE A 244 -15.37 4.83 -14.55
CA PHE A 244 -15.33 5.72 -13.40
C PHE A 244 -13.95 6.39 -13.23
N LYS A 245 -12.86 5.62 -13.37
CA LYS A 245 -11.48 6.17 -13.29
C LYS A 245 -11.22 7.24 -14.35
N THR A 246 -11.73 7.04 -15.57
CA THR A 246 -11.62 8.03 -16.64
C THR A 246 -12.38 9.30 -16.30
N ALA A 247 -13.60 9.16 -15.76
CA ALA A 247 -14.40 10.32 -15.32
C ALA A 247 -13.71 11.10 -14.18
N GLU A 248 -13.11 10.42 -13.21
CA GLU A 248 -12.32 11.05 -12.13
C GLU A 248 -11.13 11.85 -12.68
N ILE A 249 -10.36 11.28 -13.60
CA ILE A 249 -9.21 11.96 -14.23
C ILE A 249 -9.65 13.20 -15.00
N VAL A 250 -10.76 13.10 -15.76
CA VAL A 250 -11.32 14.24 -16.50
C VAL A 250 -11.77 15.33 -15.53
N LYS A 251 -12.50 14.96 -14.48
CA LYS A 251 -12.96 15.90 -13.44
C LYS A 251 -11.77 16.59 -12.77
N TYR A 252 -10.73 15.85 -12.38
CA TYR A 252 -9.52 16.42 -11.78
C TYR A 252 -8.84 17.43 -12.69
N LYS A 253 -8.66 17.11 -13.96
CA LYS A 253 -8.05 18.02 -14.95
C LYS A 253 -8.87 19.28 -15.15
N LEU A 254 -10.21 19.17 -15.17
CA LEU A 254 -11.09 20.35 -15.35
C LEU A 254 -11.14 21.26 -14.12
N SER A 255 -10.89 20.72 -12.92
CA SER A 255 -10.89 21.52 -11.68
C SER A 255 -9.54 22.20 -11.39
N HIS A 256 -8.50 21.91 -12.18
CA HIS A 256 -7.15 22.48 -12.02
C HIS A 256 -6.66 23.18 -13.31
N LEU A 257 -7.57 23.47 -14.26
CA LEU A 257 -7.44 24.41 -15.35
C LEU A 257 -8.01 25.79 -14.93
#